data_83aae6bdde9d1c7d3b7b47bd41aa3011
#
_entry.id   83aae6bdde9d1c7d3b7b47bd41aa3011
#
_cell.length_a   1.000
_cell.length_b   1.000
_cell.length_c   1.000
_cell.angle_alpha   90.00
_cell.angle_beta   90.00
_cell.angle_gamma   90.00
#
_symmetry.space_group_name_H-M   'P 1'
#
loop_
_entity.id
_entity.type
_entity.pdbx_description
1 polymer ?
#
loop_
_entity_poly.entity_id
_entity_poly.type
_entity_poly.pdbx_seq_one_letter_code
_entity_poly.pdbx_strand_id
1 'polypeptide(L)'
;MCNGSIMDKLISFALPLMLSGVLQLMFNAVDIIVVGRFSGSQALAAVGSTTALIAVFTNLFIGISLGANVLGARFYAAGRHREMSETVHTAITLALISGIAMAFIGVLFARGALELMGTPDDVIRLSTLYMRIYFCGMPFFMLYNYGAAILRAVGDTKRPLIFLLISGSTNAVLNLVLVIKFDLGVAGVGIATVISQMISCVLVLRCLYKSDSSYQLRFSKLKIKKAYMIQIFQVGIPAGIQSTVINLSNVLLQSSVNSFGSTAMAGYTAANNLFGFLYVSVNSVTLACMSFTSQNYGVGKLKRMDRVLRDCIILSVSVSLALGVGVYVFGPEILQIYTTDPAVIQCAMEILLYTTVTYFFCGLMDLFPGALRGMGHSAVPMILSVIGTVGTRIVWIYGIFPQHRSLAILFISYPASWILTIVMQVICFYFVRRHVHRTHAELGANIENKQQ
;
A
#
# COMPACT_ATOMS: atom_id res chain seq x y z
N MET A 1 -3.60 -18.38 12.50
CA MET A 1 -2.32 -17.67 12.72
C MET A 1 -1.72 -17.92 14.11
N CYS A 2 -2.54 -18.18 15.13
CA CYS A 2 -2.08 -18.34 16.52
C CYS A 2 -1.53 -19.74 16.88
N ASN A 3 -1.59 -20.73 16.02
CA ASN A 3 -1.14 -22.11 16.25
C ASN A 3 -0.39 -22.67 15.04
N GLY A 4 0.36 -23.77 15.19
CA GLY A 4 1.11 -24.49 14.15
C GLY A 4 2.35 -23.74 13.62
N SER A 5 2.90 -24.18 12.48
CA SER A 5 4.05 -23.56 11.81
C SER A 5 3.77 -22.09 11.47
N ILE A 6 4.74 -21.22 11.77
CA ILE A 6 4.62 -19.78 11.47
C ILE A 6 4.98 -19.54 10.01
N MET A 7 6.11 -20.06 9.56
CA MET A 7 6.66 -19.80 8.23
C MET A 7 5.72 -20.24 7.11
N ASP A 8 5.19 -21.47 7.18
CA ASP A 8 4.26 -22.01 6.15
C ASP A 8 2.99 -21.15 6.03
N LYS A 9 2.48 -20.71 7.19
CA LYS A 9 1.30 -19.84 7.23
C LYS A 9 1.58 -18.45 6.75
N LEU A 10 2.77 -17.89 7.04
CA LEU A 10 3.22 -16.61 6.51
C LEU A 10 3.32 -16.65 4.99
N ILE A 11 3.96 -17.67 4.43
CA ILE A 11 4.08 -17.83 2.98
C ILE A 11 2.69 -17.97 2.34
N SER A 12 1.84 -18.87 2.88
CA SER A 12 0.47 -19.07 2.38
C SER A 12 -0.40 -17.82 2.46
N PHE A 13 -0.12 -16.90 3.39
CA PHE A 13 -0.82 -15.64 3.53
C PHE A 13 -0.22 -14.53 2.63
N ALA A 14 1.12 -14.41 2.58
CA ALA A 14 1.81 -13.37 1.85
C ALA A 14 1.76 -13.60 0.33
N LEU A 15 1.83 -14.84 -0.15
CA LEU A 15 1.86 -15.15 -1.58
C LEU A 15 0.61 -14.64 -2.33
N PRO A 16 -0.63 -14.86 -1.87
CA PRO A 16 -1.81 -14.27 -2.53
C PRO A 16 -1.81 -12.74 -2.50
N LEU A 17 -1.24 -12.11 -1.46
CA LEU A 17 -1.11 -10.65 -1.40
C LEU A 17 -0.10 -10.13 -2.43
N MET A 18 1.04 -10.82 -2.58
CA MET A 18 2.04 -10.50 -3.61
C MET A 18 1.41 -10.60 -5.01
N LEU A 19 0.72 -11.71 -5.29
CA LEU A 19 0.03 -11.90 -6.57
C LEU A 19 -1.04 -10.82 -6.79
N SER A 20 -1.81 -10.44 -5.76
CA SER A 20 -2.80 -9.36 -5.87
C SER A 20 -2.15 -8.04 -6.25
N GLY A 21 -1.02 -7.70 -5.64
CA GLY A 21 -0.32 -6.45 -5.95
C GLY A 21 0.32 -6.46 -7.34
N VAL A 22 0.91 -7.58 -7.76
CA VAL A 22 1.45 -7.75 -9.13
C VAL A 22 0.31 -7.60 -10.16
N LEU A 23 -0.84 -8.24 -9.93
CA LEU A 23 -2.00 -8.09 -10.80
C LEU A 23 -2.49 -6.63 -10.88
N GLN A 24 -2.52 -5.90 -9.76
CA GLN A 24 -2.88 -4.47 -9.77
C GLN A 24 -1.92 -3.66 -10.64
N LEU A 25 -0.61 -3.89 -10.54
CA LEU A 25 0.37 -3.22 -11.40
C LEU A 25 0.17 -3.57 -12.87
N MET A 26 -0.11 -4.83 -13.18
CA MET A 26 -0.39 -5.26 -14.56
C MET A 26 -1.66 -4.62 -15.11
N PHE A 27 -2.74 -4.54 -14.34
CA PHE A 27 -3.98 -3.90 -14.79
C PHE A 27 -3.81 -2.40 -14.99
N ASN A 28 -3.07 -1.71 -14.11
CA ASN A 28 -2.72 -0.31 -14.31
C ASN A 28 -1.89 -0.10 -15.58
N ALA A 29 -0.97 -1.03 -15.89
CA ALA A 29 -0.20 -0.97 -17.13
C ALA A 29 -1.09 -1.17 -18.36
N VAL A 30 -2.08 -2.07 -18.30
CA VAL A 30 -3.05 -2.27 -19.40
C VAL A 30 -3.85 -0.99 -19.64
N ASP A 31 -4.33 -0.31 -18.57
CA ASP A 31 -5.05 0.96 -18.68
C ASP A 31 -4.21 2.00 -19.45
N ILE A 32 -2.95 2.17 -19.05
CA ILE A 32 -2.01 3.12 -19.67
C ILE A 32 -1.73 2.77 -21.14
N ILE A 33 -1.51 1.48 -21.44
CA ILE A 33 -1.22 1.01 -22.83
C ILE A 33 -2.44 1.24 -23.71
N VAL A 34 -3.64 0.90 -23.25
CA VAL A 34 -4.87 1.07 -24.05
C VAL A 34 -5.11 2.54 -24.37
N VAL A 35 -5.00 3.43 -23.35
CA VAL A 35 -5.15 4.88 -23.57
C VAL A 35 -4.09 5.40 -24.52
N GLY A 36 -2.82 5.09 -24.28
CA GLY A 36 -1.71 5.61 -25.07
C GLY A 36 -1.75 5.17 -26.54
N ARG A 37 -2.16 3.93 -26.79
CA ARG A 37 -2.16 3.36 -28.15
C ARG A 37 -3.41 3.72 -28.96
N PHE A 38 -4.57 3.86 -28.33
CA PHE A 38 -5.85 4.03 -29.02
C PHE A 38 -6.49 5.41 -28.86
N SER A 39 -6.11 6.19 -27.83
CA SER A 39 -6.69 7.51 -27.57
C SER A 39 -5.71 8.67 -27.75
N GLY A 40 -4.43 8.38 -28.04
CA GLY A 40 -3.40 9.37 -28.36
C GLY A 40 -2.67 9.95 -27.13
N SER A 41 -1.67 10.80 -27.43
CA SER A 41 -0.73 11.33 -26.43
C SER A 41 -1.38 12.26 -25.40
N GLN A 42 -2.38 13.05 -25.80
CA GLN A 42 -3.10 13.94 -24.87
C GLN A 42 -3.92 13.14 -23.82
N ALA A 43 -4.57 12.05 -24.27
CA ALA A 43 -5.29 11.15 -23.36
C ALA A 43 -4.35 10.45 -22.38
N LEU A 44 -3.19 10.01 -22.87
CA LEU A 44 -2.15 9.41 -22.03
C LEU A 44 -1.62 10.42 -20.98
N ALA A 45 -1.34 11.66 -21.41
CA ALA A 45 -0.92 12.73 -20.51
C ALA A 45 -2.01 13.05 -19.48
N ALA A 46 -3.29 13.01 -19.86
CA ALA A 46 -4.41 13.24 -18.97
C ALA A 46 -4.50 12.19 -17.86
N VAL A 47 -4.41 10.91 -18.20
CA VAL A 47 -4.41 9.83 -17.20
C VAL A 47 -3.16 9.91 -16.32
N GLY A 48 -1.99 10.15 -16.91
CA GLY A 48 -0.73 10.24 -16.19
C GLY A 48 -0.69 11.39 -15.18
N SER A 49 -1.17 12.57 -15.54
CA SER A 49 -1.18 13.76 -14.67
C SER A 49 -2.08 13.61 -13.43
N THR A 50 -3.13 12.78 -13.52
CA THR A 50 -4.06 12.57 -12.40
C THR A 50 -3.57 11.51 -11.41
N THR A 51 -2.65 10.64 -11.80
CA THR A 51 -2.23 9.47 -11.00
C THR A 51 -1.66 9.89 -9.64
N ALA A 52 -0.84 10.92 -9.58
CA ALA A 52 -0.24 11.41 -8.34
C ALA A 52 -1.29 11.94 -7.36
N LEU A 53 -2.26 12.73 -7.84
CA LEU A 53 -3.35 13.25 -7.01
C LEU A 53 -4.23 12.13 -6.48
N ILE A 54 -4.63 11.20 -7.34
CA ILE A 54 -5.42 10.04 -6.95
C ILE A 54 -4.67 9.22 -5.88
N ALA A 55 -3.36 9.01 -6.05
CA ALA A 55 -2.55 8.27 -5.09
C ALA A 55 -2.50 8.93 -3.70
N VAL A 56 -2.37 10.26 -3.63
CA VAL A 56 -2.38 11.00 -2.35
C VAL A 56 -3.66 10.72 -1.56
N PHE A 57 -4.81 10.85 -2.20
CA PHE A 57 -6.10 10.62 -1.54
C PHE A 57 -6.31 9.14 -1.22
N THR A 58 -6.06 8.24 -2.16
CA THR A 58 -6.31 6.81 -1.95
C THR A 58 -5.40 6.21 -0.88
N ASN A 59 -4.12 6.59 -0.82
CA ASN A 59 -3.18 6.08 0.18
C ASN A 59 -3.58 6.42 1.61
N LEU A 60 -4.12 7.62 1.85
CA LEU A 60 -4.61 7.98 3.17
C LEU A 60 -5.73 7.03 3.63
N PHE A 61 -6.70 6.77 2.78
CA PHE A 61 -7.85 5.94 3.13
C PHE A 61 -7.53 4.44 3.13
N ILE A 62 -6.62 3.97 2.26
CA ILE A 62 -6.06 2.62 2.34
C ILE A 62 -5.37 2.45 3.71
N GLY A 63 -4.60 3.45 4.15
CA GLY A 63 -4.00 3.46 5.49
C GLY A 63 -5.05 3.27 6.60
N ILE A 64 -6.20 3.97 6.52
CA ILE A 64 -7.27 3.82 7.52
C ILE A 64 -7.83 2.40 7.51
N SER A 65 -7.94 1.74 6.35
CA SER A 65 -8.38 0.35 6.26
C SER A 65 -7.46 -0.63 6.99
N LEU A 66 -6.16 -0.31 7.13
CA LEU A 66 -5.23 -1.11 7.94
C LEU A 66 -5.61 -1.11 9.42
N GLY A 67 -6.17 -0.01 9.93
CA GLY A 67 -6.72 0.04 11.28
C GLY A 67 -7.85 -0.95 11.49
N ALA A 68 -8.75 -1.10 10.51
CA ALA A 68 -9.81 -2.11 10.54
C ALA A 68 -9.24 -3.54 10.51
N ASN A 69 -8.17 -3.78 9.74
CA ASN A 69 -7.46 -5.06 9.74
C ASN A 69 -6.89 -5.40 11.11
N VAL A 70 -6.14 -4.48 11.71
CA VAL A 70 -5.48 -4.68 13.01
C VAL A 70 -6.52 -4.96 14.09
N LEU A 71 -7.58 -4.15 14.17
CA LEU A 71 -8.61 -4.29 15.19
C LEU A 71 -9.41 -5.59 15.00
N GLY A 72 -9.83 -5.88 13.77
CA GLY A 72 -10.51 -7.12 13.41
C GLY A 72 -9.67 -8.36 13.71
N ALA A 73 -8.37 -8.35 13.38
CA ALA A 73 -7.46 -9.45 13.65
C ALA A 73 -7.34 -9.75 15.16
N ARG A 74 -7.26 -8.70 15.97
CA ARG A 74 -7.19 -8.79 17.44
C ARG A 74 -8.45 -9.43 18.03
N PHE A 75 -9.62 -8.92 17.68
CA PHE A 75 -10.88 -9.42 18.22
C PHE A 75 -11.24 -10.81 17.71
N TYR A 76 -10.96 -11.08 16.43
CA TYR A 76 -11.19 -12.40 15.84
C TYR A 76 -10.38 -13.49 16.55
N ALA A 77 -9.09 -13.25 16.75
CA ALA A 77 -8.21 -14.20 17.43
C ALA A 77 -8.56 -14.41 18.90
N ALA A 78 -9.00 -13.35 19.59
CA ALA A 78 -9.43 -13.40 21.00
C ALA A 78 -10.81 -14.04 21.21
N GLY A 79 -11.52 -14.45 20.13
CA GLY A 79 -12.87 -15.02 20.21
C GLY A 79 -13.94 -14.00 20.64
N ARG A 80 -13.63 -12.69 20.56
CA ARG A 80 -14.52 -11.60 20.97
C ARG A 80 -15.53 -11.30 19.85
N HIS A 81 -16.50 -12.17 19.69
CA HIS A 81 -17.44 -12.17 18.54
C HIS A 81 -18.25 -10.87 18.42
N ARG A 82 -18.69 -10.31 19.55
CA ARG A 82 -19.47 -9.08 19.57
C ARG A 82 -18.64 -7.89 19.06
N GLU A 83 -17.44 -7.74 19.61
CA GLU A 83 -16.52 -6.65 19.23
C GLU A 83 -16.05 -6.79 17.77
N MET A 84 -15.82 -8.03 17.32
CA MET A 84 -15.52 -8.29 15.91
C MET A 84 -16.65 -7.84 15.01
N SER A 85 -17.90 -8.21 15.33
CA SER A 85 -19.08 -7.79 14.57
C SER A 85 -19.23 -6.26 14.58
N GLU A 86 -19.11 -5.60 15.73
CA GLU A 86 -19.20 -4.14 15.83
C GLU A 86 -18.07 -3.43 15.06
N THR A 87 -16.87 -4.01 15.02
CA THR A 87 -15.74 -3.51 14.22
C THR A 87 -16.03 -3.62 12.72
N VAL A 88 -16.55 -4.74 12.25
CA VAL A 88 -16.92 -4.95 10.84
C VAL A 88 -17.95 -3.92 10.37
N HIS A 89 -19.04 -3.76 11.14
CA HIS A 89 -20.10 -2.83 10.79
C HIS A 89 -19.62 -1.36 10.84
N THR A 90 -18.78 -1.01 11.82
CA THR A 90 -18.17 0.33 11.90
C THR A 90 -17.23 0.56 10.70
N ALA A 91 -16.38 -0.40 10.35
CA ALA A 91 -15.43 -0.29 9.25
C ALA A 91 -16.13 -0.13 7.89
N ILE A 92 -17.16 -0.94 7.62
CA ILE A 92 -17.93 -0.85 6.35
C ILE A 92 -18.73 0.47 6.27
N THR A 93 -19.30 0.92 7.39
CA THR A 93 -19.98 2.22 7.43
C THR A 93 -19.02 3.37 7.20
N LEU A 94 -17.83 3.34 7.81
CA LEU A 94 -16.77 4.31 7.56
C LEU A 94 -16.30 4.31 6.10
N ALA A 95 -16.16 3.13 5.50
CA ALA A 95 -15.78 2.99 4.09
C ALA A 95 -16.81 3.66 3.17
N LEU A 96 -18.10 3.45 3.45
CA LEU A 96 -19.18 4.04 2.67
C LEU A 96 -19.19 5.57 2.80
N ILE A 97 -19.15 6.08 4.03
CA ILE A 97 -19.18 7.53 4.29
C ILE A 97 -17.95 8.22 3.72
N SER A 98 -16.75 7.66 3.96
CA SER A 98 -15.51 8.23 3.42
C SER A 98 -15.46 8.15 1.90
N GLY A 99 -15.95 7.08 1.30
CA GLY A 99 -16.02 6.92 -0.14
C GLY A 99 -16.97 7.95 -0.78
N ILE A 100 -18.16 8.16 -0.21
CA ILE A 100 -19.10 9.18 -0.67
C ILE A 100 -18.51 10.58 -0.49
N ALA A 101 -17.92 10.88 0.67
CA ALA A 101 -17.28 12.18 0.91
C ALA A 101 -16.17 12.43 -0.11
N MET A 102 -15.33 11.44 -0.40
CA MET A 102 -14.28 11.53 -1.41
C MET A 102 -14.82 11.69 -2.82
N ALA A 103 -15.93 11.03 -3.16
CA ALA A 103 -16.58 11.23 -4.46
C ALA A 103 -17.02 12.70 -4.62
N PHE A 104 -17.67 13.26 -3.61
CA PHE A 104 -18.08 14.68 -3.63
C PHE A 104 -16.88 15.63 -3.73
N ILE A 105 -15.89 15.47 -2.85
CA ILE A 105 -14.69 16.32 -2.83
C ILE A 105 -13.94 16.19 -4.16
N GLY A 106 -13.71 14.97 -4.64
CA GLY A 106 -12.96 14.71 -5.86
C GLY A 106 -13.67 15.28 -7.11
N VAL A 107 -14.99 15.14 -7.23
CA VAL A 107 -15.74 15.67 -8.36
C VAL A 107 -15.78 17.20 -8.36
N LEU A 108 -15.96 17.84 -7.18
CA LEU A 108 -16.04 19.29 -7.05
C LEU A 108 -14.68 19.97 -7.27
N PHE A 109 -13.64 19.43 -6.65
CA PHE A 109 -12.32 20.06 -6.62
C PHE A 109 -11.33 19.53 -7.67
N ALA A 110 -11.72 18.54 -8.52
CA ALA A 110 -10.86 17.95 -9.54
C ALA A 110 -10.15 19.00 -10.38
N ARG A 111 -10.86 19.95 -10.94
CA ARG A 111 -10.30 20.98 -11.82
C ARG A 111 -9.36 21.91 -11.06
N GLY A 112 -9.76 22.43 -9.91
CA GLY A 112 -8.92 23.33 -9.12
C GLY A 112 -7.62 22.66 -8.64
N ALA A 113 -7.67 21.39 -8.27
CA ALA A 113 -6.49 20.63 -7.89
C ALA A 113 -5.51 20.45 -9.07
N LEU A 114 -6.01 20.20 -10.29
CA LEU A 114 -5.21 20.08 -11.50
C LEU A 114 -4.61 21.43 -11.92
N GLU A 115 -5.35 22.53 -11.79
CA GLU A 115 -4.86 23.89 -12.03
C GLU A 115 -3.71 24.26 -11.06
N LEU A 116 -3.86 23.92 -9.78
CA LEU A 116 -2.78 24.11 -8.78
C LEU A 116 -1.53 23.30 -9.07
N MET A 117 -1.66 22.15 -9.74
CA MET A 117 -0.52 21.34 -10.19
C MET A 117 0.12 21.82 -11.49
N GLY A 118 -0.42 22.88 -12.12
CA GLY A 118 0.09 23.39 -13.39
C GLY A 118 -0.18 22.47 -14.56
N THR A 119 -1.31 21.73 -14.57
CA THR A 119 -1.70 20.88 -15.69
C THR A 119 -1.94 21.76 -16.94
N PRO A 120 -1.32 21.44 -18.12
CA PRO A 120 -1.47 22.22 -19.33
C PRO A 120 -2.93 22.32 -19.81
N ASP A 121 -3.27 23.47 -20.43
CA ASP A 121 -4.65 23.78 -20.86
C ASP A 121 -5.21 22.81 -21.91
N ASP A 122 -4.35 22.24 -22.75
CA ASP A 122 -4.71 21.25 -23.75
C ASP A 122 -5.10 19.88 -23.18
N VAL A 123 -4.65 19.58 -21.95
CA VAL A 123 -4.86 18.30 -21.26
C VAL A 123 -5.86 18.41 -20.13
N ILE A 124 -6.01 19.58 -19.49
CA ILE A 124 -6.77 19.78 -18.24
C ILE A 124 -8.23 19.33 -18.37
N ARG A 125 -8.86 19.49 -19.54
CA ARG A 125 -10.24 19.08 -19.78
C ARG A 125 -10.38 17.55 -19.68
N LEU A 126 -9.48 16.80 -20.29
CA LEU A 126 -9.47 15.34 -20.27
C LEU A 126 -9.10 14.81 -18.87
N SER A 127 -8.10 15.42 -18.22
CA SER A 127 -7.69 15.11 -16.86
C SER A 127 -8.82 15.30 -15.88
N THR A 128 -9.56 16.42 -15.98
CA THR A 128 -10.71 16.71 -15.11
C THR A 128 -11.84 15.69 -15.31
N LEU A 129 -12.12 15.33 -16.56
CA LEU A 129 -13.15 14.33 -16.89
C LEU A 129 -12.77 12.97 -16.28
N TYR A 130 -11.55 12.50 -16.53
CA TYR A 130 -11.05 11.23 -15.97
C TYR A 130 -11.12 11.20 -14.45
N MET A 131 -10.60 12.26 -13.82
CA MET A 131 -10.56 12.39 -12.37
C MET A 131 -11.97 12.38 -11.77
N ARG A 132 -12.92 13.09 -12.35
CA ARG A 132 -14.33 13.10 -11.90
C ARG A 132 -14.95 11.70 -12.00
N ILE A 133 -14.77 11.01 -13.13
CA ILE A 133 -15.27 9.64 -13.30
C ILE A 133 -14.64 8.71 -12.26
N TYR A 134 -13.32 8.78 -12.09
CA TYR A 134 -12.60 7.96 -11.12
C TYR A 134 -13.11 8.18 -9.70
N PHE A 135 -13.32 9.44 -9.28
CA PHE A 135 -13.81 9.75 -7.94
C PHE A 135 -15.27 9.31 -7.72
N CYS A 136 -16.10 9.23 -8.76
CA CYS A 136 -17.42 8.59 -8.65
C CYS A 136 -17.32 7.09 -8.25
N GLY A 137 -16.22 6.43 -8.56
CA GLY A 137 -15.93 5.04 -8.14
C GLY A 137 -15.43 4.89 -6.70
N MET A 138 -15.06 5.99 -6.01
CA MET A 138 -14.44 5.92 -4.67
C MET A 138 -15.26 5.17 -3.61
N PRO A 139 -16.60 5.25 -3.56
CA PRO A 139 -17.37 4.45 -2.63
C PRO A 139 -17.13 2.94 -2.80
N PHE A 140 -17.08 2.45 -4.03
CA PHE A 140 -16.82 1.05 -4.34
C PHE A 140 -15.37 0.64 -4.01
N PHE A 141 -14.42 1.51 -4.35
CA PHE A 141 -13.00 1.32 -4.01
C PHE A 141 -12.78 1.21 -2.50
N MET A 142 -13.38 2.10 -1.71
CA MET A 142 -13.27 2.10 -0.26
C MET A 142 -13.92 0.85 0.35
N LEU A 143 -15.14 0.50 -0.07
CA LEU A 143 -15.83 -0.69 0.41
C LEU A 143 -15.04 -1.97 0.12
N TYR A 144 -14.43 -2.08 -1.06
CA TYR A 144 -13.55 -3.20 -1.37
C TYR A 144 -12.33 -3.26 -0.45
N ASN A 145 -11.61 -2.14 -0.27
CA ASN A 145 -10.39 -2.10 0.55
C ASN A 145 -10.65 -2.46 2.01
N TYR A 146 -11.73 -1.92 2.60
CA TYR A 146 -12.10 -2.23 3.98
C TYR A 146 -12.62 -3.66 4.12
N GLY A 147 -13.42 -4.15 3.18
CA GLY A 147 -13.87 -5.54 3.14
C GLY A 147 -12.71 -6.53 3.01
N ALA A 148 -11.76 -6.24 2.12
CA ALA A 148 -10.54 -7.02 1.97
C ALA A 148 -9.65 -6.95 3.24
N ALA A 149 -9.61 -5.81 3.94
CA ALA A 149 -8.91 -5.67 5.21
C ALA A 149 -9.52 -6.57 6.29
N ILE A 150 -10.85 -6.68 6.36
CA ILE A 150 -11.55 -7.60 7.26
C ILE A 150 -11.23 -9.07 6.91
N LEU A 151 -11.24 -9.46 5.63
CA LEU A 151 -10.87 -10.82 5.21
C LEU A 151 -9.40 -11.13 5.56
N ARG A 152 -8.49 -10.20 5.35
CA ARG A 152 -7.09 -10.34 5.80
C ARG A 152 -6.99 -10.48 7.31
N ALA A 153 -7.79 -9.77 8.09
CA ALA A 153 -7.82 -9.84 9.55
C ALA A 153 -8.12 -11.27 10.06
N VAL A 154 -9.00 -11.98 9.37
CA VAL A 154 -9.36 -13.37 9.71
C VAL A 154 -8.45 -14.42 9.06
N GLY A 155 -7.50 -14.00 8.25
CA GLY A 155 -6.51 -14.89 7.62
C GLY A 155 -6.81 -15.27 6.18
N ASP A 156 -7.84 -14.72 5.57
CA ASP A 156 -8.23 -15.02 4.20
C ASP A 156 -7.67 -13.97 3.23
N THR A 157 -6.62 -14.34 2.52
CA THR A 157 -6.02 -13.54 1.45
C THR A 157 -6.33 -14.06 0.05
N LYS A 158 -6.86 -15.30 -0.04
CA LYS A 158 -7.17 -15.94 -1.33
C LYS A 158 -8.40 -15.34 -1.98
N ARG A 159 -9.48 -15.12 -1.18
CA ARG A 159 -10.72 -14.55 -1.72
C ARG A 159 -10.52 -13.14 -2.29
N PRO A 160 -9.86 -12.18 -1.60
CA PRO A 160 -9.53 -10.89 -2.19
C PRO A 160 -8.73 -10.97 -3.49
N LEU A 161 -7.79 -11.92 -3.61
CA LEU A 161 -7.05 -12.17 -4.86
C LEU A 161 -7.99 -12.58 -6.00
N ILE A 162 -8.92 -13.52 -5.73
CA ILE A 162 -9.89 -13.99 -6.75
C ILE A 162 -10.80 -12.83 -7.18
N PHE A 163 -11.27 -12.01 -6.23
CA PHE A 163 -12.12 -10.86 -6.54
C PHE A 163 -11.38 -9.83 -7.42
N LEU A 164 -10.11 -9.60 -7.12
CA LEU A 164 -9.27 -8.72 -7.93
C LEU A 164 -9.01 -9.30 -9.32
N LEU A 165 -8.78 -10.61 -9.43
CA LEU A 165 -8.59 -11.27 -10.73
C LEU A 165 -9.84 -11.13 -11.61
N ILE A 166 -11.03 -11.36 -11.07
CA ILE A 166 -12.30 -11.22 -11.79
C ILE A 166 -12.50 -9.75 -12.21
N SER A 167 -12.38 -8.82 -11.27
CA SER A 167 -12.61 -7.40 -11.55
C SER A 167 -11.56 -6.80 -12.49
N GLY A 168 -10.30 -7.17 -12.34
CA GLY A 168 -9.22 -6.69 -13.20
C GLY A 168 -9.29 -7.25 -14.61
N SER A 169 -9.63 -8.53 -14.77
CA SER A 169 -9.88 -9.09 -16.11
C SER A 169 -11.07 -8.42 -16.78
N THR A 170 -12.13 -8.13 -16.03
CA THR A 170 -13.29 -7.36 -16.54
C THR A 170 -12.88 -5.93 -16.91
N ASN A 171 -12.03 -5.27 -16.10
CA ASN A 171 -11.48 -3.95 -16.42
C ASN A 171 -10.74 -3.96 -17.75
N ALA A 172 -9.83 -4.91 -17.95
CA ALA A 172 -9.06 -5.03 -19.21
C ALA A 172 -9.98 -5.22 -20.44
N VAL A 173 -10.99 -6.08 -20.33
CA VAL A 173 -11.97 -6.29 -21.40
C VAL A 173 -12.79 -5.02 -21.66
N LEU A 174 -13.29 -4.39 -20.62
CA LEU A 174 -14.07 -3.15 -20.73
C LEU A 174 -13.24 -2.00 -21.32
N ASN A 175 -11.97 -1.87 -20.95
CA ASN A 175 -11.08 -0.89 -21.56
C ASN A 175 -11.00 -1.05 -23.08
N LEU A 176 -10.77 -2.28 -23.53
CA LEU A 176 -10.72 -2.56 -24.98
C LEU A 176 -12.06 -2.25 -25.67
N VAL A 177 -13.17 -2.64 -25.06
CA VAL A 177 -14.50 -2.41 -25.64
C VAL A 177 -14.86 -0.92 -25.64
N LEU A 178 -14.71 -0.22 -24.53
CA LEU A 178 -15.15 1.17 -24.39
C LEU A 178 -14.23 2.14 -25.13
N VAL A 179 -12.93 1.87 -25.16
CA VAL A 179 -11.96 2.73 -25.86
C VAL A 179 -11.94 2.45 -27.37
N ILE A 180 -11.91 1.17 -27.78
CA ILE A 180 -11.71 0.82 -29.21
C ILE A 180 -13.05 0.81 -29.95
N LYS A 181 -14.09 0.15 -29.38
CA LYS A 181 -15.37 -0.02 -30.10
C LYS A 181 -16.29 1.18 -29.95
N PHE A 182 -16.31 1.81 -28.77
CA PHE A 182 -17.18 2.96 -28.49
C PHE A 182 -16.47 4.31 -28.57
N ASP A 183 -15.15 4.32 -28.82
CA ASP A 183 -14.31 5.54 -28.96
C ASP A 183 -14.48 6.56 -27.81
N LEU A 184 -14.66 6.06 -26.60
CA LEU A 184 -14.86 6.90 -25.42
C LEU A 184 -13.55 7.46 -24.85
N GLY A 185 -12.41 7.09 -25.39
CA GLY A 185 -11.10 7.60 -24.98
C GLY A 185 -10.87 7.50 -23.47
N VAL A 186 -10.48 8.62 -22.86
CA VAL A 186 -10.19 8.72 -21.40
C VAL A 186 -11.42 8.39 -20.55
N ALA A 187 -12.62 8.77 -20.98
CA ALA A 187 -13.85 8.45 -20.27
C ALA A 187 -14.10 6.93 -20.23
N GLY A 188 -13.79 6.23 -21.35
CA GLY A 188 -13.92 4.77 -21.42
C GLY A 188 -13.09 4.06 -20.37
N VAL A 189 -11.83 4.46 -20.18
CA VAL A 189 -10.95 3.87 -19.15
C VAL A 189 -11.44 4.20 -17.74
N GLY A 190 -11.86 5.43 -17.49
CA GLY A 190 -12.45 5.81 -16.20
C GLY A 190 -13.69 4.97 -15.87
N ILE A 191 -14.62 4.80 -16.82
CA ILE A 191 -15.82 3.98 -16.63
C ILE A 191 -15.48 2.50 -16.42
N ALA A 192 -14.55 1.94 -17.20
CA ALA A 192 -14.08 0.57 -17.01
C ALA A 192 -13.53 0.34 -15.60
N THR A 193 -12.75 1.30 -15.09
CA THR A 193 -12.20 1.25 -13.73
C THR A 193 -13.31 1.29 -12.67
N VAL A 194 -14.30 2.18 -12.81
CA VAL A 194 -15.43 2.27 -11.86
C VAL A 194 -16.25 0.99 -11.85
N ILE A 195 -16.56 0.42 -13.03
CA ILE A 195 -17.32 -0.84 -13.12
C ILE A 195 -16.53 -1.98 -12.48
N SER A 196 -15.22 -2.08 -12.72
CA SER A 196 -14.39 -3.11 -12.10
C SER A 196 -14.32 -2.98 -10.58
N GLN A 197 -14.22 -1.75 -10.06
CA GLN A 197 -14.30 -1.47 -8.63
C GLN A 197 -15.66 -1.86 -8.04
N MET A 198 -16.76 -1.60 -8.75
CA MET A 198 -18.09 -2.02 -8.35
C MET A 198 -18.20 -3.55 -8.27
N ILE A 199 -17.66 -4.28 -9.22
CA ILE A 199 -17.64 -5.75 -9.23
C ILE A 199 -16.88 -6.28 -8.01
N SER A 200 -15.66 -5.79 -7.76
CA SER A 200 -14.88 -6.23 -6.59
C SER A 200 -15.56 -5.88 -5.26
N CYS A 201 -16.21 -4.72 -5.18
CA CYS A 201 -17.04 -4.31 -4.04
C CYS A 201 -18.20 -5.28 -3.80
N VAL A 202 -18.98 -5.59 -4.83
CA VAL A 202 -20.11 -6.53 -4.72
C VAL A 202 -19.63 -7.92 -4.29
N LEU A 203 -18.53 -8.41 -4.84
CA LEU A 203 -17.97 -9.71 -4.49
C LEU A 203 -17.52 -9.77 -3.03
N VAL A 204 -16.82 -8.75 -2.54
CA VAL A 204 -16.37 -8.72 -1.14
C VAL A 204 -17.53 -8.57 -0.16
N LEU A 205 -18.51 -7.70 -0.45
CA LEU A 205 -19.68 -7.53 0.40
C LEU A 205 -20.54 -8.78 0.45
N ARG A 206 -20.76 -9.44 -0.71
CA ARG A 206 -21.45 -10.74 -0.77
C ARG A 206 -20.74 -11.83 0.03
N CYS A 207 -19.42 -11.85 -0.02
CA CYS A 207 -18.59 -12.77 0.76
C CYS A 207 -18.79 -12.55 2.27
N LEU A 208 -18.74 -11.30 2.73
CA LEU A 208 -18.96 -10.95 4.13
C LEU A 208 -20.39 -11.22 4.57
N TYR A 209 -21.39 -10.94 3.71
CA TYR A 209 -22.81 -11.17 3.99
C TYR A 209 -23.14 -12.67 4.15
N LYS A 210 -22.58 -13.52 3.29
CA LYS A 210 -22.80 -14.96 3.29
C LYS A 210 -21.97 -15.74 4.32
N SER A 211 -21.12 -15.05 5.07
CA SER A 211 -20.29 -15.70 6.10
C SER A 211 -21.14 -16.03 7.33
N ASP A 212 -21.00 -17.25 7.87
CA ASP A 212 -21.64 -17.69 9.13
C ASP A 212 -20.75 -17.47 10.36
N SER A 213 -19.79 -16.52 10.27
CA SER A 213 -18.79 -16.25 11.30
C SER A 213 -19.03 -14.91 11.99
N SER A 214 -18.25 -14.63 13.04
CA SER A 214 -18.32 -13.36 13.80
C SER A 214 -18.10 -12.09 12.98
N TYR A 215 -17.54 -12.22 11.76
CA TYR A 215 -17.35 -11.13 10.82
C TYR A 215 -18.45 -11.03 9.76
N GLN A 216 -19.60 -11.70 9.95
CA GLN A 216 -20.75 -11.59 9.07
C GLN A 216 -21.23 -10.16 8.99
N LEU A 217 -21.40 -9.65 7.76
CA LEU A 217 -22.00 -8.35 7.50
C LEU A 217 -23.53 -8.48 7.46
N ARG A 218 -24.21 -7.67 8.25
CA ARG A 218 -25.66 -7.50 8.21
C ARG A 218 -26.00 -6.04 7.98
N PHE A 219 -26.58 -5.71 6.84
CA PHE A 219 -26.89 -4.32 6.47
C PHE A 219 -27.75 -3.60 7.49
N SER A 220 -28.67 -4.31 8.18
CA SER A 220 -29.51 -3.77 9.26
C SER A 220 -28.72 -3.32 10.51
N LYS A 221 -27.48 -3.78 10.66
CA LYS A 221 -26.61 -3.47 11.81
C LYS A 221 -25.55 -2.43 11.49
N LEU A 222 -25.57 -1.83 10.31
CA LEU A 222 -24.63 -0.77 9.94
C LEU A 222 -24.77 0.40 10.90
N LYS A 223 -23.72 0.63 11.69
CA LYS A 223 -23.66 1.70 12.68
C LYS A 223 -22.21 2.00 13.02
N ILE A 224 -21.89 3.27 13.20
CA ILE A 224 -20.59 3.69 13.71
C ILE A 224 -20.60 3.59 15.23
N LYS A 225 -19.71 2.77 15.76
CA LYS A 225 -19.39 2.75 17.19
C LYS A 225 -18.15 3.59 17.42
N LYS A 226 -18.31 4.73 18.11
CA LYS A 226 -17.24 5.72 18.34
C LYS A 226 -15.96 5.10 18.89
N ALA A 227 -16.07 4.15 19.82
CA ALA A 227 -14.92 3.49 20.43
C ALA A 227 -14.05 2.73 19.39
N TYR A 228 -14.67 1.99 18.46
CA TYR A 228 -13.95 1.25 17.42
C TYR A 228 -13.48 2.17 16.29
N MET A 229 -14.27 3.18 15.93
CA MET A 229 -13.86 4.22 14.98
C MET A 229 -12.56 4.90 15.42
N ILE A 230 -12.47 5.33 16.68
CA ILE A 230 -11.27 5.96 17.22
C ILE A 230 -10.07 5.01 17.14
N GLN A 231 -10.24 3.73 17.50
CA GLN A 231 -9.17 2.74 17.45
C GLN A 231 -8.71 2.46 15.99
N ILE A 232 -9.66 2.40 15.04
CA ILE A 232 -9.35 2.29 13.60
C ILE A 232 -8.52 3.49 13.15
N PHE A 233 -8.91 4.70 13.53
CA PHE A 233 -8.22 5.93 13.17
C PHE A 233 -6.85 6.06 13.83
N GLN A 234 -6.69 5.66 15.09
CA GLN A 234 -5.41 5.68 15.80
C GLN A 234 -4.33 4.84 15.10
N VAL A 235 -4.72 3.76 14.45
CA VAL A 235 -3.79 2.93 13.67
C VAL A 235 -3.72 3.39 12.22
N GLY A 236 -4.85 3.69 11.63
CA GLY A 236 -4.97 3.88 10.19
C GLY A 236 -4.53 5.25 9.70
N ILE A 237 -4.89 6.34 10.40
CA ILE A 237 -4.50 7.70 9.97
C ILE A 237 -2.98 7.87 9.93
N PRO A 238 -2.22 7.50 10.99
CA PRO A 238 -0.77 7.58 10.91
C PRO A 238 -0.17 6.74 9.79
N ALA A 239 -0.72 5.55 9.52
CA ALA A 239 -0.27 4.69 8.43
C ALA A 239 -0.49 5.34 7.06
N GLY A 240 -1.65 5.96 6.86
CA GLY A 240 -1.97 6.67 5.62
C GLY A 240 -1.10 7.91 5.41
N ILE A 241 -0.90 8.72 6.46
CA ILE A 241 -0.01 9.89 6.42
C ILE A 241 1.41 9.44 6.07
N GLN A 242 1.94 8.38 6.72
CA GLN A 242 3.27 7.85 6.42
C GLN A 242 3.42 7.53 4.93
N SER A 243 2.48 6.77 4.36
CA SER A 243 2.52 6.39 2.94
C SER A 243 2.47 7.61 2.02
N THR A 244 1.62 8.57 2.32
CA THR A 244 1.48 9.81 1.53
C THR A 244 2.76 10.64 1.57
N VAL A 245 3.36 10.85 2.75
CA VAL A 245 4.57 11.68 2.91
C VAL A 245 5.80 11.01 2.29
N ILE A 246 5.92 9.69 2.38
CA ILE A 246 6.99 8.94 1.71
C ILE A 246 6.87 9.07 0.18
N ASN A 247 5.66 8.95 -0.38
CA ASN A 247 5.44 9.16 -1.81
C ASN A 247 5.80 10.57 -2.26
N LEU A 248 5.48 11.58 -1.44
CA LEU A 248 5.89 12.97 -1.72
C LEU A 248 7.42 13.13 -1.74
N SER A 249 8.16 12.42 -0.87
CA SER A 249 9.62 12.45 -0.90
C SER A 249 10.22 11.86 -2.17
N ASN A 250 9.54 10.89 -2.81
CA ASN A 250 9.96 10.35 -4.10
C ASN A 250 9.85 11.40 -5.22
N VAL A 251 8.88 12.33 -5.13
CA VAL A 251 8.76 13.46 -6.07
C VAL A 251 9.95 14.41 -5.96
N LEU A 252 10.47 14.66 -4.76
CA LEU A 252 11.69 15.48 -4.57
C LEU A 252 12.90 14.81 -5.23
N LEU A 253 13.05 13.49 -5.09
CA LEU A 253 14.11 12.74 -5.76
C LEU A 253 13.96 12.80 -7.30
N GLN A 254 12.74 12.62 -7.79
CA GLN A 254 12.44 12.76 -9.22
C GLN A 254 12.86 14.11 -9.77
N SER A 255 12.58 15.20 -9.04
CA SER A 255 13.00 16.55 -9.41
C SER A 255 14.53 16.68 -9.53
N SER A 256 15.27 16.02 -8.63
CA SER A 256 16.74 15.97 -8.69
C SER A 256 17.24 15.15 -9.87
N VAL A 257 16.60 14.04 -10.21
CA VAL A 257 16.91 13.24 -11.42
C VAL A 257 16.70 14.04 -12.68
N ASN A 258 15.64 14.84 -12.74
CA ASN A 258 15.32 15.68 -13.89
C ASN A 258 16.45 16.67 -14.25
N SER A 259 17.27 17.06 -13.26
CA SER A 259 18.42 17.94 -13.47
C SER A 259 19.59 17.29 -14.26
N PHE A 260 19.57 15.97 -14.45
CA PHE A 260 20.56 15.23 -15.27
C PHE A 260 20.15 15.09 -16.74
N GLY A 261 18.97 15.56 -17.12
CA GLY A 261 18.48 15.52 -18.50
C GLY A 261 17.59 14.31 -18.82
N SER A 262 17.15 14.25 -20.09
CA SER A 262 16.13 13.31 -20.55
C SER A 262 16.54 11.84 -20.47
N THR A 263 17.81 11.52 -20.70
CA THR A 263 18.35 10.15 -20.61
C THR A 263 18.23 9.61 -19.18
N ALA A 264 18.62 10.41 -18.18
CA ALA A 264 18.50 10.03 -16.78
C ALA A 264 17.03 9.91 -16.33
N MET A 265 16.16 10.83 -16.81
CA MET A 265 14.72 10.74 -16.54
C MET A 265 14.10 9.45 -17.10
N ALA A 266 14.45 9.08 -18.33
CA ALA A 266 13.99 7.84 -18.94
C ALA A 266 14.51 6.61 -18.19
N GLY A 267 15.79 6.60 -17.82
CA GLY A 267 16.41 5.53 -17.03
C GLY A 267 15.76 5.36 -15.67
N TYR A 268 15.50 6.46 -14.96
CA TYR A 268 14.80 6.44 -13.68
C TYR A 268 13.36 5.92 -13.83
N THR A 269 12.64 6.35 -14.86
CA THR A 269 11.26 5.88 -15.08
C THR A 269 11.21 4.38 -15.32
N ALA A 270 12.12 3.83 -16.12
CA ALA A 270 12.25 2.40 -16.35
C ALA A 270 12.60 1.64 -15.06
N ALA A 271 13.57 2.12 -14.28
CA ALA A 271 13.96 1.54 -13.00
C ALA A 271 12.80 1.59 -11.97
N ASN A 272 12.07 2.71 -11.91
CA ASN A 272 10.96 2.90 -10.96
C ASN A 272 9.80 1.92 -11.21
N ASN A 273 9.53 1.54 -12.46
CA ASN A 273 8.56 0.50 -12.77
C ASN A 273 8.97 -0.86 -12.15
N LEU A 274 10.27 -1.19 -12.19
CA LEU A 274 10.79 -2.42 -11.56
C LEU A 274 10.72 -2.35 -10.02
N PHE A 275 10.94 -1.18 -9.43
CA PHE A 275 10.77 -0.98 -7.98
C PHE A 275 9.33 -1.25 -7.53
N GLY A 276 8.33 -0.97 -8.36
CA GLY A 276 6.94 -1.27 -8.05
C GLY A 276 6.71 -2.75 -7.73
N PHE A 277 7.29 -3.66 -8.53
CA PHE A 277 7.18 -5.10 -8.30
C PHE A 277 7.92 -5.56 -7.03
N LEU A 278 9.10 -5.01 -6.76
CA LEU A 278 9.85 -5.27 -5.54
C LEU A 278 9.07 -4.80 -4.31
N TYR A 279 8.53 -3.57 -4.37
CA TYR A 279 7.79 -2.98 -3.27
C TYR A 279 6.54 -3.78 -2.89
N VAL A 280 5.75 -4.21 -3.88
CA VAL A 280 4.56 -5.03 -3.65
C VAL A 280 4.89 -6.32 -2.93
N SER A 281 5.99 -6.96 -3.29
CA SER A 281 6.45 -8.21 -2.67
C SER A 281 6.79 -8.01 -1.20
N VAL A 282 7.57 -6.99 -0.90
CA VAL A 282 7.99 -6.61 0.46
C VAL A 282 6.80 -6.18 1.32
N ASN A 283 5.95 -5.31 0.78
CA ASN A 283 4.76 -4.83 1.47
C ASN A 283 3.79 -5.97 1.85
N SER A 284 3.73 -7.02 1.04
CA SER A 284 2.91 -8.21 1.33
C SER A 284 3.39 -8.95 2.60
N VAL A 285 4.70 -9.04 2.81
CA VAL A 285 5.29 -9.60 4.04
C VAL A 285 5.01 -8.68 5.24
N THR A 286 5.05 -7.38 5.05
CA THR A 286 4.72 -6.39 6.08
C THR A 286 3.25 -6.50 6.52
N LEU A 287 2.32 -6.64 5.58
CA LEU A 287 0.90 -6.85 5.86
C LEU A 287 0.65 -8.19 6.59
N ALA A 288 1.40 -9.24 6.22
CA ALA A 288 1.37 -10.52 6.92
C ALA A 288 1.87 -10.35 8.37
N CYS A 289 3.03 -9.72 8.56
CA CYS A 289 3.59 -9.42 9.88
C CYS A 289 2.59 -8.67 10.76
N MET A 290 1.97 -7.62 10.24
CA MET A 290 0.97 -6.82 10.95
C MET A 290 -0.23 -7.67 11.39
N SER A 291 -0.80 -8.47 10.50
CA SER A 291 -1.98 -9.29 10.78
C SER A 291 -1.67 -10.41 11.78
N PHE A 292 -0.54 -11.11 11.61
CA PHE A 292 -0.11 -12.18 12.52
C PHE A 292 0.25 -11.61 13.91
N THR A 293 0.96 -10.49 13.97
CA THR A 293 1.28 -9.79 15.22
C THR A 293 0.01 -9.40 15.95
N SER A 294 -0.96 -8.79 15.26
CA SER A 294 -2.22 -8.35 15.86
C SER A 294 -3.04 -9.52 16.41
N GLN A 295 -3.12 -10.64 15.68
CA GLN A 295 -3.81 -11.83 16.17
C GLN A 295 -3.13 -12.43 17.42
N ASN A 296 -1.81 -12.57 17.41
CA ASN A 296 -1.05 -13.12 18.53
C ASN A 296 -1.06 -12.17 19.75
N TYR A 297 -1.04 -10.87 19.52
CA TYR A 297 -1.22 -9.85 20.55
C TYR A 297 -2.60 -9.95 21.21
N GLY A 298 -3.67 -10.13 20.41
CA GLY A 298 -5.04 -10.25 20.90
C GLY A 298 -5.29 -11.44 21.83
N VAL A 299 -4.53 -12.54 21.67
CA VAL A 299 -4.60 -13.75 22.52
C VAL A 299 -3.49 -13.80 23.58
N GLY A 300 -2.68 -12.75 23.73
CA GLY A 300 -1.60 -12.71 24.74
C GLY A 300 -0.40 -13.62 24.43
N LYS A 301 -0.27 -14.17 23.21
CA LYS A 301 0.86 -15.04 22.81
C LYS A 301 2.11 -14.23 22.43
N LEU A 302 2.66 -13.45 23.37
CA LEU A 302 3.74 -12.51 23.13
C LEU A 302 5.03 -13.18 22.63
N LYS A 303 5.42 -14.34 23.19
CA LYS A 303 6.58 -15.10 22.69
C LYS A 303 6.41 -15.56 21.23
N ARG A 304 5.17 -15.85 20.82
CA ARG A 304 4.87 -16.21 19.44
C ARG A 304 4.91 -14.99 18.51
N MET A 305 4.47 -13.83 18.99
CA MET A 305 4.57 -12.55 18.29
C MET A 305 6.04 -12.22 17.94
N ASP A 306 6.97 -12.43 18.90
CA ASP A 306 8.41 -12.24 18.64
C ASP A 306 8.95 -13.19 17.56
N ARG A 307 8.49 -14.45 17.57
CA ARG A 307 8.85 -15.42 16.51
C ARG A 307 8.26 -15.03 15.15
N VAL A 308 7.05 -14.51 15.12
CA VAL A 308 6.43 -13.98 13.88
C VAL A 308 7.31 -12.90 13.28
N LEU A 309 7.76 -11.92 14.08
CA LEU A 309 8.65 -10.86 13.57
C LEU A 309 9.96 -11.44 13.03
N ARG A 310 10.60 -12.37 13.75
CA ARG A 310 11.83 -13.02 13.29
C ARG A 310 11.64 -13.73 11.95
N ASP A 311 10.57 -14.52 11.82
CA ASP A 311 10.28 -15.28 10.61
C ASP A 311 9.90 -14.36 9.44
N CYS A 312 9.23 -13.22 9.72
CA CYS A 312 8.98 -12.17 8.73
C CYS A 312 10.26 -11.45 8.30
N ILE A 313 11.23 -11.22 9.20
CA ILE A 313 12.55 -10.67 8.85
C ILE A 313 13.25 -11.60 7.87
N ILE A 314 13.32 -12.91 8.18
CA ILE A 314 13.95 -13.91 7.32
C ILE A 314 13.25 -13.92 5.95
N LEU A 315 11.92 -13.97 5.91
CA LEU A 315 11.16 -14.02 4.67
C LEU A 315 11.34 -12.73 3.85
N SER A 316 11.25 -11.55 4.49
CA SER A 316 11.41 -10.26 3.82
C SER A 316 12.80 -10.10 3.22
N VAL A 317 13.86 -10.43 3.97
CA VAL A 317 15.24 -10.36 3.50
C VAL A 317 15.46 -11.35 2.35
N SER A 318 15.01 -12.61 2.49
CA SER A 318 15.18 -13.64 1.45
C SER A 318 14.47 -13.27 0.15
N VAL A 319 13.20 -12.81 0.24
CA VAL A 319 12.42 -12.39 -0.94
C VAL A 319 13.03 -11.14 -1.58
N SER A 320 13.42 -10.15 -0.78
CA SER A 320 14.00 -8.90 -1.30
C SER A 320 15.35 -9.13 -1.98
N LEU A 321 16.21 -9.97 -1.40
CA LEU A 321 17.50 -10.32 -2.00
C LEU A 321 17.31 -11.12 -3.28
N ALA A 322 16.47 -12.16 -3.25
CA ALA A 322 16.21 -12.98 -4.42
C ALA A 322 15.67 -12.16 -5.60
N LEU A 323 14.65 -11.33 -5.34
CA LEU A 323 14.06 -10.47 -6.36
C LEU A 323 14.99 -9.32 -6.75
N GLY A 324 15.65 -8.67 -5.79
CA GLY A 324 16.56 -7.54 -6.05
C GLY A 324 17.77 -7.96 -6.88
N VAL A 325 18.42 -9.07 -6.52
CA VAL A 325 19.53 -9.65 -7.31
C VAL A 325 19.01 -10.12 -8.67
N GLY A 326 17.85 -10.78 -8.72
CA GLY A 326 17.24 -11.21 -9.98
C GLY A 326 16.97 -10.04 -10.93
N VAL A 327 16.35 -8.97 -10.42
CA VAL A 327 16.09 -7.74 -11.21
C VAL A 327 17.40 -7.09 -11.67
N TYR A 328 18.47 -7.11 -10.88
CA TYR A 328 19.76 -6.56 -11.29
C TYR A 328 20.45 -7.43 -12.34
N VAL A 329 20.49 -8.76 -12.16
CA VAL A 329 21.15 -9.71 -13.08
C VAL A 329 20.45 -9.76 -14.44
N PHE A 330 19.12 -9.82 -14.44
CA PHE A 330 18.31 -9.82 -15.67
C PHE A 330 17.87 -8.41 -16.09
N GLY A 331 18.45 -7.38 -15.44
CA GLY A 331 18.11 -5.97 -15.68
C GLY A 331 18.23 -5.54 -17.13
N PRO A 332 19.35 -5.81 -17.82
CA PRO A 332 19.52 -5.40 -19.21
C PRO A 332 18.42 -5.95 -20.13
N GLU A 333 18.04 -7.23 -19.98
CA GLU A 333 17.01 -7.89 -20.77
C GLU A 333 15.62 -7.34 -20.43
N ILE A 334 15.31 -7.12 -19.16
CA ILE A 334 14.03 -6.58 -18.71
C ILE A 334 13.87 -5.12 -19.17
N LEU A 335 14.93 -4.32 -19.08
CA LEU A 335 14.91 -2.91 -19.48
C LEU A 335 14.72 -2.75 -20.99
N GLN A 336 15.17 -3.71 -21.81
CA GLN A 336 14.93 -3.71 -23.26
C GLN A 336 13.44 -3.78 -23.62
N ILE A 337 12.57 -4.22 -22.71
CA ILE A 337 11.11 -4.16 -22.88
C ILE A 337 10.62 -2.70 -22.90
N TYR A 338 11.31 -1.81 -22.17
CA TYR A 338 10.95 -0.40 -22.03
C TYR A 338 11.66 0.51 -23.02
N THR A 339 12.92 0.21 -23.34
CA THR A 339 13.75 1.04 -24.22
C THR A 339 14.84 0.23 -24.90
N THR A 340 15.18 0.62 -26.11
CA THR A 340 16.31 0.06 -26.87
C THR A 340 17.53 0.97 -26.85
N ASP A 341 17.45 2.15 -26.20
CA ASP A 341 18.57 3.10 -26.10
C ASP A 341 19.59 2.61 -25.06
N PRO A 342 20.84 2.31 -25.47
CA PRO A 342 21.88 1.81 -24.56
C PRO A 342 22.23 2.79 -23.44
N ALA A 343 22.17 4.11 -23.69
CA ALA A 343 22.47 5.12 -22.69
C ALA A 343 21.42 5.16 -21.60
N VAL A 344 20.14 4.99 -21.93
CA VAL A 344 19.03 4.89 -20.97
C VAL A 344 19.15 3.62 -20.15
N ILE A 345 19.47 2.48 -20.78
CA ILE A 345 19.67 1.21 -20.09
C ILE A 345 20.84 1.31 -19.10
N GLN A 346 21.95 1.94 -19.50
CA GLN A 346 23.11 2.12 -18.63
C GLN A 346 22.76 2.99 -17.40
N CYS A 347 22.05 4.11 -17.58
CA CYS A 347 21.55 4.93 -16.50
C CYS A 347 20.62 4.15 -15.56
N ALA A 348 19.69 3.36 -16.13
CA ALA A 348 18.78 2.55 -15.34
C ALA A 348 19.52 1.48 -14.53
N MET A 349 20.53 0.82 -15.12
CA MET A 349 21.35 -0.17 -14.43
C MET A 349 22.17 0.42 -13.28
N GLU A 350 22.70 1.64 -13.45
CA GLU A 350 23.38 2.35 -12.36
C GLU A 350 22.40 2.61 -11.20
N ILE A 351 21.18 3.05 -11.48
CA ILE A 351 20.14 3.26 -10.47
C ILE A 351 19.77 1.95 -9.77
N LEU A 352 19.57 0.87 -10.55
CA LEU A 352 19.24 -0.46 -10.02
C LEU A 352 20.33 -1.00 -9.11
N LEU A 353 21.62 -0.78 -9.40
CA LEU A 353 22.72 -1.25 -8.57
C LEU A 353 22.58 -0.74 -7.12
N TYR A 354 22.35 0.55 -6.93
CA TYR A 354 22.26 1.15 -5.59
C TYR A 354 20.94 0.87 -4.87
N THR A 355 19.90 0.56 -5.59
CA THR A 355 18.57 0.44 -5.02
C THR A 355 18.10 -1.02 -4.88
N THR A 356 18.23 -1.86 -5.92
CA THR A 356 17.65 -3.22 -5.87
C THR A 356 18.48 -4.18 -5.02
N VAL A 357 19.81 -4.10 -5.06
CA VAL A 357 20.67 -4.95 -4.24
C VAL A 357 20.51 -4.62 -2.75
N THR A 358 20.24 -3.36 -2.41
CA THR A 358 20.03 -2.90 -1.04
C THR A 358 18.55 -2.91 -0.62
N TYR A 359 17.65 -3.41 -1.48
CA TYR A 359 16.20 -3.32 -1.27
C TYR A 359 15.68 -4.05 -0.03
N PHE A 360 16.45 -5.03 0.47
CA PHE A 360 16.13 -5.70 1.72
C PHE A 360 16.11 -4.74 2.94
N PHE A 361 16.86 -3.63 2.89
CA PHE A 361 16.74 -2.57 3.91
C PHE A 361 15.38 -1.88 3.83
N CYS A 362 14.83 -1.64 2.62
CA CYS A 362 13.47 -1.12 2.47
C CYS A 362 12.45 -2.05 3.13
N GLY A 363 12.60 -3.37 2.93
CA GLY A 363 11.74 -4.36 3.57
C GLY A 363 11.81 -4.33 5.09
N LEU A 364 13.00 -4.26 5.64
CA LEU A 364 13.19 -4.18 7.09
C LEU A 364 12.62 -2.86 7.66
N MET A 365 12.82 -1.74 6.96
CA MET A 365 12.29 -0.43 7.34
C MET A 365 10.76 -0.44 7.50
N ASP A 366 10.02 -1.15 6.62
CA ASP A 366 8.56 -1.22 6.68
C ASP A 366 8.05 -2.29 7.64
N LEU A 367 8.85 -3.33 7.90
CA LEU A 367 8.45 -4.47 8.72
C LEU A 367 8.27 -4.11 10.19
N PHE A 368 9.15 -3.32 10.78
CA PHE A 368 9.06 -2.90 12.18
C PHE A 368 7.83 -2.02 12.44
N PRO A 369 7.51 -0.98 11.63
CA PRO A 369 6.23 -0.28 11.72
C PRO A 369 5.03 -1.21 11.55
N GLY A 370 5.10 -2.21 10.67
CA GLY A 370 4.07 -3.23 10.51
C GLY A 370 3.79 -4.00 11.80
N ALA A 371 4.84 -4.48 12.47
CA ALA A 371 4.74 -5.16 13.77
C ALA A 371 4.19 -4.23 14.86
N LEU A 372 4.68 -3.00 14.95
CA LEU A 372 4.21 -1.99 15.91
C LEU A 372 2.73 -1.64 15.69
N ARG A 373 2.28 -1.49 14.45
CA ARG A 373 0.85 -1.32 14.11
C ARG A 373 0.02 -2.52 14.53
N GLY A 374 0.53 -3.73 14.35
CA GLY A 374 -0.12 -4.96 14.83
C GLY A 374 -0.36 -4.96 16.34
N MET A 375 0.52 -4.34 17.12
CA MET A 375 0.34 -4.11 18.56
C MET A 375 -0.57 -2.89 18.88
N GLY A 376 -0.98 -2.10 17.87
CA GLY A 376 -1.81 -0.91 18.04
C GLY A 376 -1.03 0.41 18.15
N HIS A 377 0.29 0.38 18.02
CA HIS A 377 1.15 1.56 18.05
C HIS A 377 1.49 1.99 16.62
N SER A 378 0.92 3.10 16.14
CA SER A 378 1.10 3.57 14.76
C SER A 378 1.70 4.97 14.65
N ALA A 379 1.42 5.87 15.62
CA ALA A 379 1.84 7.27 15.55
C ALA A 379 3.37 7.43 15.66
N VAL A 380 4.00 6.79 16.64
CA VAL A 380 5.46 6.89 16.83
C VAL A 380 6.23 6.31 15.65
N PRO A 381 5.91 5.06 15.18
CA PRO A 381 6.54 4.52 13.98
C PRO A 381 6.37 5.40 12.73
N MET A 382 5.22 6.04 12.55
CA MET A 382 4.99 6.99 11.46
C MET A 382 5.96 8.18 11.54
N ILE A 383 6.05 8.82 12.72
CA ILE A 383 6.95 9.97 12.92
C ILE A 383 8.40 9.58 12.64
N LEU A 384 8.86 8.44 13.16
CA LEU A 384 10.22 7.93 12.96
C LEU A 384 10.49 7.61 11.49
N SER A 385 9.52 7.02 10.76
CA SER A 385 9.68 6.76 9.33
C SER A 385 9.74 8.06 8.51
N VAL A 386 8.93 9.06 8.86
CA VAL A 386 8.95 10.36 8.18
C VAL A 386 10.29 11.07 8.43
N ILE A 387 10.73 11.14 9.67
CA ILE A 387 12.03 11.77 10.00
C ILE A 387 13.19 11.01 9.35
N GLY A 388 13.23 9.70 9.52
CA GLY A 388 14.32 8.85 9.04
C GLY A 388 14.37 8.78 7.51
N THR A 389 13.24 8.63 6.82
CA THR A 389 13.23 8.52 5.36
C THR A 389 13.21 9.89 4.70
N VAL A 390 12.21 10.72 5.01
CA VAL A 390 12.02 12.00 4.31
C VAL A 390 13.03 13.04 4.80
N GLY A 391 13.26 13.14 6.11
CA GLY A 391 14.24 14.05 6.69
C GLY A 391 15.65 13.78 6.16
N THR A 392 16.09 12.52 6.14
CA THR A 392 17.40 12.15 5.57
C THR A 392 17.50 12.50 4.09
N ARG A 393 16.47 12.24 3.29
CA ARG A 393 16.47 12.56 1.86
C ARG A 393 16.54 14.07 1.61
N ILE A 394 15.82 14.88 2.39
CA ILE A 394 15.90 16.34 2.31
C ILE A 394 17.31 16.82 2.63
N VAL A 395 17.90 16.38 3.74
CA VAL A 395 19.27 16.74 4.12
C VAL A 395 20.27 16.28 3.05
N TRP A 396 20.06 15.11 2.46
CA TRP A 396 20.91 14.57 1.39
C TRP A 396 20.84 15.39 0.11
N ILE A 397 19.62 15.71 -0.36
CA ILE A 397 19.39 16.45 -1.61
C ILE A 397 19.92 17.89 -1.51
N TYR A 398 19.74 18.56 -0.38
CA TYR A 398 20.13 19.95 -0.22
C TYR A 398 21.53 20.14 0.39
N GLY A 399 22.07 19.17 1.13
CA GLY A 399 23.37 19.25 1.80
C GLY A 399 24.50 18.52 1.08
N ILE A 400 24.30 17.24 0.71
CA ILE A 400 25.36 16.37 0.16
C ILE A 400 25.37 16.42 -1.37
N PHE A 401 24.21 16.22 -2.00
CA PHE A 401 24.07 16.11 -3.45
C PHE A 401 24.60 17.35 -4.23
N PRO A 402 24.42 18.62 -3.79
CA PRO A 402 24.95 19.77 -4.51
C PRO A 402 26.48 19.80 -4.60
N GLN A 403 27.17 19.19 -3.62
CA GLN A 403 28.63 19.15 -3.57
C GLN A 403 29.22 18.05 -4.49
N HIS A 404 28.47 16.98 -4.72
CA HIS A 404 28.90 15.80 -5.49
C HIS A 404 27.78 15.34 -6.43
N ARG A 405 27.55 16.09 -7.51
CA ARG A 405 26.45 15.84 -8.46
C ARG A 405 26.72 14.59 -9.30
N SER A 406 26.22 13.43 -8.86
CA SER A 406 26.18 12.18 -9.63
C SER A 406 24.92 11.39 -9.33
N LEU A 407 24.49 10.52 -10.27
CA LEU A 407 23.37 9.62 -10.05
C LEU A 407 23.65 8.66 -8.88
N ALA A 408 24.88 8.14 -8.78
CA ALA A 408 25.29 7.29 -7.66
C ALA A 408 25.05 7.95 -6.31
N ILE A 409 25.53 9.17 -6.12
CA ILE A 409 25.35 9.92 -4.86
C ILE A 409 23.87 10.19 -4.58
N LEU A 410 23.07 10.51 -5.61
CA LEU A 410 21.64 10.72 -5.43
C LEU A 410 20.94 9.43 -4.94
N PHE A 411 21.24 8.27 -5.55
CA PHE A 411 20.58 7.03 -5.23
C PHE A 411 21.10 6.31 -3.98
N ILE A 412 22.33 6.61 -3.51
CA ILE A 412 22.82 6.19 -2.19
C ILE A 412 21.96 6.79 -1.05
N SER A 413 21.24 7.86 -1.29
CA SER A 413 20.26 8.40 -0.33
C SER A 413 19.17 7.39 0.07
N TYR A 414 18.83 6.42 -0.82
CA TYR A 414 17.86 5.37 -0.51
C TYR A 414 18.35 4.44 0.62
N PRO A 415 19.45 3.67 0.44
CA PRO A 415 19.95 2.81 1.51
C PRO A 415 20.34 3.60 2.77
N ALA A 416 20.90 4.81 2.65
CA ALA A 416 21.23 5.66 3.80
C ALA A 416 19.99 5.99 4.63
N SER A 417 18.91 6.43 3.99
CA SER A 417 17.64 6.74 4.66
C SER A 417 16.97 5.50 5.25
N TRP A 418 17.04 4.35 4.56
CA TRP A 418 16.48 3.10 5.05
C TRP A 418 17.21 2.60 6.29
N ILE A 419 18.55 2.60 6.28
CA ILE A 419 19.37 2.15 7.43
C ILE A 419 19.08 3.03 8.66
N LEU A 420 19.10 4.36 8.50
CA LEU A 420 18.79 5.26 9.62
C LEU A 420 17.39 5.01 10.19
N THR A 421 16.40 4.84 9.30
CA THR A 421 15.03 4.55 9.71
C THR A 421 14.93 3.22 10.44
N ILE A 422 15.61 2.16 9.96
CA ILE A 422 15.66 0.86 10.63
C ILE A 422 16.19 0.99 12.05
N VAL A 423 17.31 1.68 12.23
CA VAL A 423 17.90 1.87 13.57
C VAL A 423 16.89 2.53 14.52
N MET A 424 16.24 3.60 14.07
CA MET A 424 15.22 4.30 14.87
C MET A 424 14.01 3.38 15.18
N GLN A 425 13.55 2.60 14.21
CA GLN A 425 12.42 1.68 14.36
C GLN A 425 12.75 0.49 15.28
N VAL A 426 13.95 -0.06 15.19
CA VAL A 426 14.41 -1.15 16.08
C VAL A 426 14.46 -0.67 17.54
N ILE A 427 14.99 0.52 17.77
CA ILE A 427 15.01 1.14 19.11
C ILE A 427 13.57 1.32 19.63
N CYS A 428 12.69 1.89 18.82
CA CYS A 428 11.28 2.05 19.16
C CYS A 428 10.62 0.71 19.47
N PHE A 429 10.82 -0.29 18.60
CA PHE A 429 10.27 -1.63 18.79
C PHE A 429 10.75 -2.26 20.11
N TYR A 430 12.02 -2.11 20.46
CA TYR A 430 12.58 -2.62 21.71
C TYR A 430 11.84 -2.05 22.93
N PHE A 431 11.65 -0.73 22.98
CA PHE A 431 10.95 -0.06 24.09
C PHE A 431 9.47 -0.45 24.17
N VAL A 432 8.76 -0.43 23.03
CA VAL A 432 7.33 -0.80 22.99
C VAL A 432 7.14 -2.26 23.37
N ARG A 433 7.96 -3.17 22.83
CA ARG A 433 7.94 -4.60 23.18
C ARG A 433 8.15 -4.80 24.67
N ARG A 434 9.16 -4.16 25.27
CA ARG A 434 9.44 -4.24 26.70
C ARG A 434 8.26 -3.78 27.54
N HIS A 435 7.64 -2.67 27.17
CA HIS A 435 6.45 -2.15 27.83
C HIS A 435 5.27 -3.14 27.76
N VAL A 436 5.00 -3.66 26.57
CA VAL A 436 3.92 -4.64 26.32
C VAL A 436 4.13 -5.91 27.17
N HIS A 437 5.34 -6.47 27.18
CA HIS A 437 5.64 -7.65 27.98
C HIS A 437 5.46 -7.41 29.47
N ARG A 438 5.89 -6.24 29.99
CA ARG A 438 5.74 -5.85 31.39
C ARG A 438 4.27 -5.70 31.77
N THR A 439 3.48 -4.99 31.00
CA THR A 439 2.06 -4.78 31.26
C THR A 439 1.28 -6.11 31.28
N HIS A 440 1.59 -7.03 30.37
CA HIS A 440 0.97 -8.35 30.37
C HIS A 440 1.36 -9.20 31.59
N ALA A 441 2.60 -9.11 32.06
CA ALA A 441 3.05 -9.82 33.25
C ALA A 441 2.34 -9.29 34.52
N GLU A 442 2.21 -7.95 34.63
CA GLU A 442 1.51 -7.30 35.76
C GLU A 442 0.01 -7.66 35.78
N LEU A 443 -0.65 -7.74 34.61
CA LEU A 443 -2.04 -8.18 34.52
C LEU A 443 -2.23 -9.65 34.91
N GLY A 444 -1.31 -10.53 34.54
CA GLY A 444 -1.31 -11.94 34.93
C GLY A 444 -1.19 -12.09 36.45
N ALA A 445 -0.22 -11.41 37.09
CA ALA A 445 -0.02 -11.44 38.53
C ALA A 445 -1.24 -10.90 39.31
N ASN A 446 -1.89 -9.84 38.82
CA ASN A 446 -3.09 -9.29 39.43
C ASN A 446 -4.32 -10.21 39.36
N ILE A 447 -4.41 -11.06 38.33
CA ILE A 447 -5.50 -12.06 38.22
C ILE A 447 -5.26 -13.21 39.18
N GLU A 448 -4.03 -13.71 39.32
CA GLU A 448 -3.66 -14.75 40.25
C GLU A 448 -3.88 -14.30 41.71
N ASN A 449 -3.52 -13.07 42.06
CA ASN A 449 -3.75 -12.50 43.40
C ASN A 449 -5.24 -12.25 43.73
N LYS A 450 -6.12 -12.16 42.76
CA LYS A 450 -7.58 -12.02 42.99
C LYS A 450 -8.29 -13.36 43.07
N GLN A 451 -7.65 -14.45 42.68
CA GLN A 451 -8.19 -15.81 42.76
C GLN A 451 -7.72 -16.55 44.04
N GLN A 452 -6.74 -16.02 44.76
CA GLN A 452 -6.36 -16.39 46.13
C GLN A 452 -7.15 -15.58 47.15
#